data_736b92b14b76677ac7f2416d1ba783a0
#
_entry.id   736b92b14b76677ac7f2416d1ba783a0
#
_cell.length_a   1.000
_cell.length_b   1.000
_cell.length_c   1.000
_cell.angle_alpha   90.00
_cell.angle_beta   90.00
_cell.angle_gamma   90.00
#
_symmetry.space_group_name_H-M   'P 1'
#
loop_
_entity.id
_entity.type
_entity.pdbx_description
1 polymer ?
#
loop_
_entity_poly.entity_id
_entity_poly.type
_entity_poly.pdbx_seq_one_letter_code
_entity_poly.pdbx_strand_id
1 'polypeptide(L)'
;DYPATVVGEDDTSDVAVLKIDATDLTPATVGNSDSLAVGESVLAVGNPLGELGGTVTSGIVSALNRSVTIQGTSSTNTMSLIQMDASVSPGNSGGGLFNMNGELIGLVNAKSSSSDAEGLGFAIPINDAIKVAQDLLENGYVSGRPYMGITYLAVTDAQTAAQLNVSAYGVYVVDVAQGGPADKAGLKAGDRIVSIDGTEIAQRDDLGTLIQQHTAGDTLSITVARDGQMQTVSLTLGEKNTSTNAQAAQRSAND
;
A
#
# COMPACT_ATOMS: atom_id res chain seq x y z
N ASP A 1 -12.86 11.68 22.94
CA ASP A 1 -11.52 11.39 22.43
C ASP A 1 -10.81 10.44 23.39
N TYR A 2 -10.12 9.45 22.86
CA TYR A 2 -9.33 8.49 23.62
C TYR A 2 -7.87 8.55 23.15
N PRO A 3 -6.90 8.49 24.06
CA PRO A 3 -5.52 8.22 23.69
C PRO A 3 -5.44 6.85 23.00
N ALA A 4 -4.77 6.79 21.87
CA ALA A 4 -4.61 5.55 21.10
C ALA A 4 -3.13 5.22 20.92
N THR A 5 -2.81 3.93 20.91
CA THR A 5 -1.48 3.42 20.59
C THR A 5 -1.55 2.65 19.27
N VAL A 6 -0.62 2.91 18.37
CA VAL A 6 -0.49 2.13 17.13
C VAL A 6 0.04 0.74 17.49
N VAL A 7 -0.71 -0.29 17.14
CA VAL A 7 -0.31 -1.70 17.30
C VAL A 7 0.54 -2.13 16.10
N GLY A 8 0.13 -1.74 14.90
CA GLY A 8 0.84 -1.98 13.66
C GLY A 8 0.15 -1.28 12.50
N GLU A 9 0.89 -1.13 11.40
CA GLU A 9 0.43 -0.50 10.17
C GLU A 9 1.03 -1.18 8.95
N ASP A 10 0.30 -1.18 7.84
CA ASP A 10 0.77 -1.66 6.54
C ASP A 10 0.39 -0.67 5.43
N ASP A 11 1.39 0.03 4.91
CA ASP A 11 1.23 1.02 3.83
C ASP A 11 0.71 0.40 2.53
N THR A 12 0.96 -0.89 2.31
CA THR A 12 0.58 -1.57 1.06
C THR A 12 -0.92 -1.79 0.99
N SER A 13 -1.54 -2.15 2.11
CA SER A 13 -2.99 -2.34 2.23
C SER A 13 -3.73 -1.11 2.76
N ASP A 14 -3.03 -0.05 3.14
CA ASP A 14 -3.57 1.17 3.76
C ASP A 14 -4.41 0.86 5.01
N VAL A 15 -3.95 -0.08 5.84
CA VAL A 15 -4.61 -0.52 7.07
C VAL A 15 -3.69 -0.28 8.27
N ALA A 16 -4.23 0.31 9.32
CA ALA A 16 -3.58 0.43 10.63
C ALA A 16 -4.47 -0.10 11.73
N VAL A 17 -3.85 -0.71 12.75
CA VAL A 17 -4.52 -1.18 13.96
C VAL A 17 -4.14 -0.28 15.13
N LEU A 18 -5.16 0.30 15.77
CA LEU A 18 -5.00 1.15 16.94
C LEU A 18 -5.61 0.47 18.16
N LYS A 19 -4.95 0.62 19.31
CA LYS A 19 -5.44 0.20 20.63
C LYS A 19 -5.82 1.41 21.46
N ILE A 20 -7.00 1.37 22.06
CA ILE A 20 -7.45 2.33 23.08
C ILE A 20 -7.77 1.60 24.38
N ASP A 21 -7.60 2.26 25.51
CA ASP A 21 -8.04 1.78 26.82
C ASP A 21 -9.44 2.33 27.09
N ALA A 22 -10.46 1.56 26.71
CA ALA A 22 -11.86 1.87 26.95
C ALA A 22 -12.63 0.60 27.26
N THR A 23 -13.62 0.73 28.13
CA THR A 23 -14.56 -0.34 28.51
C THR A 23 -15.95 0.00 27.97
N ASP A 24 -16.82 -0.99 27.96
CA ASP A 24 -18.23 -0.84 27.57
C ASP A 24 -18.47 -0.31 26.14
N LEU A 25 -17.54 -0.64 25.23
CA LEU A 25 -17.67 -0.34 23.81
C LEU A 25 -18.59 -1.37 23.13
N THR A 26 -19.41 -0.89 22.19
CA THR A 26 -20.21 -1.76 21.32
C THR A 26 -19.39 -2.04 20.05
N PRO A 27 -18.90 -3.27 19.85
CA PRO A 27 -18.16 -3.63 18.63
C PRO A 27 -19.11 -3.64 17.42
N ALA A 28 -18.60 -3.26 16.26
CA ALA A 28 -19.31 -3.47 15.01
C ALA A 28 -19.39 -4.97 14.69
N THR A 29 -20.54 -5.40 14.20
CA THR A 29 -20.67 -6.75 13.63
C THR A 29 -19.93 -6.79 12.31
N VAL A 30 -18.99 -7.72 12.18
CA VAL A 30 -18.24 -7.91 10.94
C VAL A 30 -19.09 -8.74 9.97
N GLY A 31 -19.28 -8.20 8.76
CA GLY A 31 -19.95 -8.86 7.66
C GLY A 31 -18.99 -9.68 6.79
N ASN A 32 -19.43 -10.00 5.57
CA ASN A 32 -18.65 -10.75 4.59
C ASN A 32 -18.60 -9.99 3.26
N SER A 33 -17.45 -9.37 2.96
CA SER A 33 -17.28 -8.62 1.70
C SER A 33 -17.25 -9.49 0.45
N ASP A 34 -16.94 -10.79 0.57
CA ASP A 34 -16.91 -11.71 -0.58
C ASP A 34 -18.32 -12.08 -1.08
N SER A 35 -19.35 -11.84 -0.27
CA SER A 35 -20.75 -12.11 -0.63
C SER A 35 -21.47 -10.92 -1.25
N LEU A 36 -20.81 -9.77 -1.37
CA LEU A 36 -21.42 -8.56 -1.91
C LEU A 36 -21.75 -8.70 -3.39
N ALA A 37 -22.85 -8.06 -3.80
CA ALA A 37 -23.23 -7.93 -5.20
C ALA A 37 -23.35 -6.45 -5.62
N VAL A 38 -23.06 -6.18 -6.89
CA VAL A 38 -23.28 -4.86 -7.47
C VAL A 38 -24.77 -4.50 -7.41
N GLY A 39 -25.07 -3.28 -6.96
CA GLY A 39 -26.44 -2.80 -6.73
C GLY A 39 -26.93 -2.94 -5.29
N GLU A 40 -26.20 -3.63 -4.41
CA GLU A 40 -26.55 -3.68 -2.98
C GLU A 40 -26.41 -2.31 -2.32
N SER A 41 -27.41 -1.96 -1.48
CA SER A 41 -27.39 -0.71 -0.71
C SER A 41 -26.35 -0.73 0.39
N VAL A 42 -25.63 0.37 0.55
CA VAL A 42 -24.57 0.53 1.53
C VAL A 42 -24.65 1.88 2.26
N LEU A 43 -24.11 1.94 3.46
CA LEU A 43 -24.01 3.12 4.31
C LEU A 43 -22.53 3.36 4.63
N ALA A 44 -22.01 4.52 4.26
CA ALA A 44 -20.69 4.97 4.67
C ALA A 44 -20.82 5.86 5.92
N VAL A 45 -20.08 5.52 6.99
CA VAL A 45 -20.08 6.24 8.26
C VAL A 45 -18.69 6.81 8.50
N GLY A 46 -18.61 8.13 8.73
CA GLY A 46 -17.31 8.79 8.87
C GLY A 46 -17.38 10.10 9.65
N ASN A 47 -16.30 10.88 9.53
CA ASN A 47 -16.16 12.19 10.14
C ASN A 47 -15.66 13.22 9.11
N PRO A 48 -16.51 13.63 8.14
CA PRO A 48 -16.12 14.57 7.11
C PRO A 48 -15.51 15.84 7.72
N LEU A 49 -14.40 16.29 7.14
CA LEU A 49 -13.64 17.48 7.57
C LEU A 49 -13.09 17.41 9.01
N GLY A 50 -13.21 16.26 9.69
CA GLY A 50 -12.80 16.11 11.09
C GLY A 50 -13.76 16.72 12.13
N GLU A 51 -14.84 17.35 11.69
CA GLU A 51 -15.76 18.14 12.53
C GLU A 51 -17.20 17.58 12.57
N LEU A 52 -17.54 16.69 11.62
CA LEU A 52 -18.90 16.16 11.45
C LEU A 52 -18.97 14.66 11.80
N GLY A 53 -18.48 14.31 13.00
CA GLY A 53 -18.44 12.92 13.47
C GLY A 53 -19.82 12.26 13.46
N GLY A 54 -19.87 10.99 13.00
CA GLY A 54 -21.10 10.23 12.89
C GLY A 54 -21.94 10.56 11.65
N THR A 55 -21.39 11.29 10.69
CA THR A 55 -22.08 11.51 9.40
C THR A 55 -22.27 10.18 8.68
N VAL A 56 -23.49 9.94 8.21
CA VAL A 56 -23.88 8.78 7.42
C VAL A 56 -24.27 9.23 6.02
N THR A 57 -23.68 8.61 5.00
CA THR A 57 -24.11 8.75 3.61
C THR A 57 -24.54 7.40 3.06
N SER A 58 -25.48 7.39 2.12
CA SER A 58 -26.00 6.17 1.52
C SER A 58 -25.72 6.11 0.02
N GLY A 59 -25.58 4.91 -0.48
CA GLY A 59 -25.40 4.62 -1.90
C GLY A 59 -25.54 3.12 -2.17
N ILE A 60 -24.95 2.67 -3.27
CA ILE A 60 -24.93 1.26 -3.66
C ILE A 60 -23.49 0.82 -3.97
N VAL A 61 -23.26 -0.48 -3.96
CA VAL A 61 -22.06 -1.07 -4.55
C VAL A 61 -22.11 -0.86 -6.05
N SER A 62 -21.21 -0.05 -6.60
CA SER A 62 -21.13 0.28 -8.03
C SER A 62 -20.28 -0.72 -8.80
N ALA A 63 -19.22 -1.27 -8.17
CA ALA A 63 -18.37 -2.33 -8.71
C ALA A 63 -17.63 -3.05 -7.58
N LEU A 64 -17.21 -4.28 -7.87
CA LEU A 64 -16.34 -5.08 -7.00
C LEU A 64 -14.99 -5.32 -7.68
N ASN A 65 -13.97 -5.60 -6.88
CA ASN A 65 -12.61 -5.91 -7.35
C ASN A 65 -12.05 -4.82 -8.30
N ARG A 66 -12.37 -3.56 -8.01
CA ARG A 66 -11.86 -2.44 -8.83
C ARG A 66 -10.39 -2.23 -8.51
N SER A 67 -9.53 -2.46 -9.51
CA SER A 67 -8.11 -2.14 -9.41
C SER A 67 -7.94 -0.62 -9.40
N VAL A 68 -7.45 -0.08 -8.31
CA VAL A 68 -7.23 1.37 -8.10
C VAL A 68 -5.79 1.59 -7.68
N THR A 69 -5.11 2.46 -8.40
CA THR A 69 -3.75 2.87 -8.07
C THR A 69 -3.81 4.09 -7.14
N ILE A 70 -3.28 3.92 -5.93
CA ILE A 70 -3.25 4.95 -4.90
C ILE A 70 -1.82 5.46 -4.76
N GLN A 71 -1.62 6.77 -4.95
CA GLN A 71 -0.33 7.40 -4.70
C GLN A 71 -0.20 7.72 -3.21
N GLY A 72 0.66 6.98 -2.52
CA GLY A 72 1.09 7.29 -1.17
C GLY A 72 2.27 8.27 -1.15
N THR A 73 2.69 8.69 0.04
CA THR A 73 3.86 9.57 0.22
C THR A 73 5.17 8.90 -0.17
N SER A 74 5.29 7.60 0.03
CA SER A 74 6.52 6.83 -0.18
C SER A 74 6.40 5.73 -1.23
N SER A 75 5.19 5.34 -1.61
CA SER A 75 4.94 4.25 -2.56
C SER A 75 3.65 4.48 -3.34
N THR A 76 3.59 3.92 -4.53
CA THR A 76 2.37 3.79 -5.32
C THR A 76 1.90 2.34 -5.17
N ASN A 77 0.67 2.16 -4.70
CA ASN A 77 0.09 0.84 -4.46
C ASN A 77 -1.15 0.65 -5.33
N THR A 78 -1.28 -0.52 -5.93
CA THR A 78 -2.50 -0.92 -6.63
C THR A 78 -3.29 -1.83 -5.72
N MET A 79 -4.53 -1.44 -5.41
CA MET A 79 -5.42 -2.15 -4.50
C MET A 79 -6.68 -2.60 -5.21
N SER A 80 -7.23 -3.74 -4.79
CA SER A 80 -8.55 -4.22 -5.21
C SER A 80 -9.61 -3.69 -4.25
N LEU A 81 -10.45 -2.77 -4.69
CA LEU A 81 -11.39 -2.05 -3.83
C LEU A 81 -12.85 -2.30 -4.23
N ILE A 82 -13.75 -2.12 -3.26
CA ILE A 82 -15.18 -1.94 -3.49
C ILE A 82 -15.38 -0.52 -3.99
N GLN A 83 -16.04 -0.34 -5.14
CA GLN A 83 -16.49 0.97 -5.62
C GLN A 83 -17.94 1.18 -5.20
N MET A 84 -18.27 2.39 -4.76
CA MET A 84 -19.61 2.80 -4.34
C MET A 84 -19.90 4.23 -4.80
N ASP A 85 -21.17 4.61 -4.82
CA ASP A 85 -21.63 5.98 -5.11
C ASP A 85 -22.09 6.74 -3.84
N ALA A 86 -21.99 6.12 -2.66
CA ALA A 86 -22.15 6.83 -1.39
C ALA A 86 -21.14 7.98 -1.32
N SER A 87 -21.59 9.18 -0.97
CA SER A 87 -20.72 10.36 -0.89
C SER A 87 -19.63 10.17 0.16
N VAL A 88 -18.39 10.26 -0.26
CA VAL A 88 -17.21 10.26 0.63
C VAL A 88 -16.39 11.53 0.40
N SER A 89 -15.86 12.08 1.47
CA SER A 89 -15.06 13.31 1.49
C SER A 89 -13.83 13.10 2.37
N PRO A 90 -12.80 13.96 2.28
CA PRO A 90 -11.70 13.96 3.23
C PRO A 90 -12.22 13.95 4.67
N GLY A 91 -11.68 13.06 5.51
CA GLY A 91 -12.16 12.78 6.86
C GLY A 91 -13.08 11.55 6.98
N ASN A 92 -13.61 11.02 5.88
CA ASN A 92 -14.32 9.73 5.88
C ASN A 92 -13.37 8.54 5.77
N SER A 93 -12.11 8.73 5.34
CA SER A 93 -11.10 7.67 5.29
C SER A 93 -10.92 7.01 6.65
N GLY A 94 -10.90 5.67 6.67
CA GLY A 94 -10.87 4.86 7.88
C GLY A 94 -12.23 4.64 8.52
N GLY A 95 -13.29 5.33 8.05
CA GLY A 95 -14.67 5.08 8.47
C GLY A 95 -15.21 3.74 7.96
N GLY A 96 -16.29 3.26 8.57
CA GLY A 96 -16.91 1.99 8.20
C GLY A 96 -17.85 2.10 7.00
N LEU A 97 -17.80 1.12 6.11
CA LEU A 97 -18.81 0.84 5.13
C LEU A 97 -19.69 -0.31 5.65
N PHE A 98 -20.99 -0.09 5.73
CA PHE A 98 -21.95 -1.03 6.29
C PHE A 98 -22.99 -1.46 5.25
N ASN A 99 -23.47 -2.70 5.36
CA ASN A 99 -24.66 -3.15 4.65
C ASN A 99 -25.94 -2.74 5.40
N MET A 100 -27.10 -3.04 4.84
CA MET A 100 -28.39 -2.68 5.42
C MET A 100 -28.76 -3.50 6.68
N ASN A 101 -27.99 -4.56 7.01
CA ASN A 101 -28.13 -5.28 8.28
C ASN A 101 -27.28 -4.67 9.40
N GLY A 102 -26.50 -3.58 9.12
CA GLY A 102 -25.58 -2.96 10.08
C GLY A 102 -24.27 -3.72 10.24
N GLU A 103 -23.93 -4.59 9.30
CA GLU A 103 -22.67 -5.34 9.31
C GLU A 103 -21.59 -4.54 8.56
N LEU A 104 -20.40 -4.47 9.14
CA LEU A 104 -19.22 -3.83 8.55
C LEU A 104 -18.71 -4.68 7.38
N ILE A 105 -18.72 -4.11 6.18
CA ILE A 105 -18.34 -4.79 4.93
C ILE A 105 -17.10 -4.18 4.26
N GLY A 106 -16.63 -3.03 4.75
CA GLY A 106 -15.43 -2.39 4.24
C GLY A 106 -14.95 -1.23 5.09
N LEU A 107 -13.74 -0.77 4.81
CA LEU A 107 -13.17 0.46 5.35
C LEU A 107 -13.09 1.50 4.24
N VAL A 108 -13.69 2.67 4.45
CA VAL A 108 -13.72 3.75 3.46
C VAL A 108 -12.29 4.24 3.19
N ASN A 109 -11.93 4.29 1.90
CA ASN A 109 -10.68 4.84 1.41
C ASN A 109 -10.96 6.03 0.49
N ALA A 110 -10.84 7.26 1.01
CA ALA A 110 -11.14 8.48 0.27
C ALA A 110 -9.95 9.00 -0.57
N LYS A 111 -8.80 8.32 -0.57
CA LYS A 111 -7.58 8.78 -1.26
C LYS A 111 -7.64 8.68 -2.78
N SER A 112 -8.64 8.01 -3.34
CA SER A 112 -8.73 7.78 -4.78
C SER A 112 -9.56 8.84 -5.53
N SER A 113 -9.95 9.92 -4.89
CA SER A 113 -10.68 10.99 -5.54
C SER A 113 -9.71 11.92 -6.29
N SER A 114 -9.62 11.79 -7.60
CA SER A 114 -9.35 12.96 -8.42
C SER A 114 -10.47 13.98 -8.13
N SER A 115 -10.11 15.24 -7.91
CA SER A 115 -11.02 16.34 -7.57
C SER A 115 -12.23 16.52 -8.53
N ASP A 116 -12.32 15.75 -9.60
CA ASP A 116 -13.31 15.84 -10.68
C ASP A 116 -14.25 14.63 -10.76
N ALA A 117 -14.19 13.67 -9.81
CA ALA A 117 -14.97 12.44 -9.86
C ALA A 117 -16.03 12.41 -8.75
N GLU A 118 -17.06 13.27 -8.86
CA GLU A 118 -18.24 13.16 -7.98
C GLU A 118 -18.92 11.79 -8.16
N GLY A 119 -19.33 11.16 -7.04
CA GLY A 119 -20.00 9.86 -7.05
C GLY A 119 -19.08 8.65 -7.19
N LEU A 120 -17.76 8.81 -7.02
CA LEU A 120 -16.81 7.70 -6.96
C LEU A 120 -16.21 7.59 -5.55
N GLY A 121 -16.78 6.70 -4.76
CA GLY A 121 -16.26 6.28 -3.47
C GLY A 121 -15.59 4.90 -3.56
N PHE A 122 -14.61 4.65 -2.70
CA PHE A 122 -13.92 3.37 -2.62
C PHE A 122 -13.78 2.91 -1.18
N ALA A 123 -13.79 1.60 -0.98
CA ALA A 123 -13.57 0.98 0.31
C ALA A 123 -12.70 -0.28 0.18
N ILE A 124 -11.85 -0.51 1.16
CA ILE A 124 -11.08 -1.74 1.34
C ILE A 124 -12.07 -2.82 1.78
N PRO A 125 -12.13 -3.99 1.10
CA PRO A 125 -12.99 -5.10 1.53
C PRO A 125 -12.68 -5.52 2.98
N ILE A 126 -13.71 -5.75 3.78
CA ILE A 126 -13.50 -6.06 5.21
C ILE A 126 -12.75 -7.37 5.43
N ASN A 127 -12.97 -8.38 4.57
CA ASN A 127 -12.27 -9.66 4.68
C ASN A 127 -10.75 -9.50 4.50
N ASP A 128 -10.32 -8.58 3.62
CA ASP A 128 -8.89 -8.28 3.41
C ASP A 128 -8.34 -7.45 4.56
N ALA A 129 -9.08 -6.43 5.02
CA ALA A 129 -8.67 -5.61 6.14
C ALA A 129 -8.49 -6.42 7.44
N ILE A 130 -9.37 -7.41 7.70
CA ILE A 130 -9.26 -8.28 8.88
C ILE A 130 -8.04 -9.19 8.80
N LYS A 131 -7.73 -9.78 7.65
CA LYS A 131 -6.50 -10.59 7.47
C LYS A 131 -5.25 -9.78 7.81
N VAL A 132 -5.18 -8.55 7.27
CA VAL A 132 -4.10 -7.62 7.58
C VAL A 132 -4.06 -7.27 9.06
N ALA A 133 -5.21 -6.94 9.65
CA ALA A 133 -5.31 -6.59 11.07
C ALA A 133 -4.89 -7.75 11.99
N GLN A 134 -5.23 -8.99 11.65
CA GLN A 134 -4.81 -10.18 12.40
C GLN A 134 -3.30 -10.35 12.35
N ASP A 135 -2.68 -10.26 11.16
CA ASP A 135 -1.22 -10.30 11.02
C ASP A 135 -0.53 -9.19 11.83
N LEU A 136 -1.06 -7.96 11.79
CA LEU A 136 -0.52 -6.85 12.57
C LEU A 136 -0.64 -7.08 14.08
N LEU A 137 -1.75 -7.69 14.55
CA LEU A 137 -1.94 -8.03 15.97
C LEU A 137 -1.01 -9.16 16.44
N GLU A 138 -0.79 -10.18 15.61
CA GLU A 138 -0.02 -11.36 15.97
C GLU A 138 1.49 -11.14 15.80
N ASN A 139 1.90 -10.48 14.74
CA ASN A 139 3.30 -10.39 14.31
C ASN A 139 3.86 -8.96 14.38
N GLY A 140 3.00 -7.92 14.41
CA GLY A 140 3.39 -6.52 14.27
C GLY A 140 3.71 -6.11 12.83
N TYR A 141 3.51 -7.00 11.85
CA TYR A 141 3.68 -6.77 10.41
C TYR A 141 2.83 -7.76 9.61
N VAL A 142 2.58 -7.48 8.32
CA VAL A 142 1.86 -8.39 7.43
C VAL A 142 2.81 -9.43 6.88
N SER A 143 2.54 -10.71 7.19
CA SER A 143 3.37 -11.84 6.80
C SER A 143 3.37 -12.08 5.28
N GLY A 144 4.44 -12.68 4.76
CA GLY A 144 4.57 -13.02 3.35
C GLY A 144 4.83 -11.85 2.39
N ARG A 145 4.87 -10.61 2.86
CA ARG A 145 5.16 -9.44 2.01
C ARG A 145 6.57 -9.51 1.43
N PRO A 146 6.71 -9.50 0.09
CA PRO A 146 8.02 -9.56 -0.53
C PRO A 146 8.84 -8.30 -0.26
N TYR A 147 10.12 -8.47 -0.01
CA TYR A 147 11.06 -7.40 0.30
C TYR A 147 12.38 -7.55 -0.45
N MET A 148 12.73 -6.55 -1.26
CA MET A 148 14.02 -6.51 -1.96
C MET A 148 15.14 -5.92 -1.09
N GLY A 149 14.84 -4.99 -0.23
CA GLY A 149 15.83 -4.28 0.58
C GLY A 149 16.53 -3.15 -0.17
N ILE A 150 15.80 -2.41 -1.00
CA ILE A 150 16.31 -1.23 -1.71
C ILE A 150 15.40 -0.03 -1.49
N THR A 151 15.99 1.17 -1.55
CA THR A 151 15.30 2.41 -1.86
C THR A 151 15.57 2.74 -3.32
N TYR A 152 14.55 3.13 -4.08
CA TYR A 152 14.70 3.42 -5.50
C TYR A 152 13.94 4.67 -5.92
N LEU A 153 14.39 5.29 -7.00
CA LEU A 153 13.81 6.49 -7.57
C LEU A 153 13.66 6.34 -9.08
N ALA A 154 12.52 6.77 -9.60
CA ALA A 154 12.34 6.85 -11.05
C ALA A 154 12.88 8.20 -11.56
N VAL A 155 13.75 8.13 -12.55
CA VAL A 155 14.27 9.27 -13.30
C VAL A 155 13.45 9.39 -14.58
N THR A 156 12.55 10.36 -14.61
CA THR A 156 11.61 10.58 -15.74
C THR A 156 11.81 11.93 -16.41
N ASP A 157 12.66 12.80 -15.84
CA ASP A 157 12.91 14.15 -16.32
C ASP A 157 14.39 14.54 -16.20
N ALA A 158 14.78 15.58 -16.92
CA ALA A 158 16.15 16.03 -17.00
C ALA A 158 16.67 16.64 -15.67
N GLN A 159 15.80 17.20 -14.84
CA GLN A 159 16.19 17.78 -13.56
C GLN A 159 16.60 16.68 -12.57
N THR A 160 15.78 15.65 -12.44
CA THR A 160 16.06 14.46 -11.61
C THR A 160 17.31 13.73 -12.12
N ALA A 161 17.47 13.60 -13.46
CA ALA A 161 18.67 13.02 -14.06
C ALA A 161 19.94 13.80 -13.69
N ALA A 162 19.88 15.13 -13.72
CA ALA A 162 21.01 15.99 -13.34
C ALA A 162 21.34 15.89 -11.85
N GLN A 163 20.33 15.79 -10.97
CA GLN A 163 20.54 15.63 -9.52
C GLN A 163 21.25 14.32 -9.17
N LEU A 164 20.90 13.24 -9.86
CA LEU A 164 21.53 11.92 -9.67
C LEU A 164 22.80 11.72 -10.52
N ASN A 165 23.15 12.72 -11.33
CA ASN A 165 24.29 12.66 -12.26
C ASN A 165 24.22 11.43 -13.20
N VAL A 166 23.03 11.13 -13.73
CA VAL A 166 22.79 10.04 -14.66
C VAL A 166 22.34 10.56 -16.03
N SER A 167 22.63 9.79 -17.09
CA SER A 167 22.33 10.19 -18.48
C SER A 167 21.14 9.48 -19.09
N ALA A 168 20.62 8.41 -18.44
CA ALA A 168 19.50 7.62 -18.94
C ALA A 168 18.32 7.69 -17.98
N TYR A 169 17.11 7.71 -18.52
CA TYR A 169 15.88 7.59 -17.73
C TYR A 169 15.65 6.13 -17.29
N GLY A 170 14.87 5.94 -16.25
CA GLY A 170 14.54 4.64 -15.69
C GLY A 170 14.55 4.60 -14.17
N VAL A 171 14.49 3.43 -13.59
CA VAL A 171 14.44 3.21 -12.14
C VAL A 171 15.84 2.94 -11.60
N TYR A 172 16.30 3.78 -10.69
CA TYR A 172 17.62 3.70 -10.08
C TYR A 172 17.55 3.29 -8.62
N VAL A 173 18.44 2.40 -8.22
CA VAL A 173 18.68 2.08 -6.81
C VAL A 173 19.38 3.27 -6.17
N VAL A 174 18.78 3.85 -5.14
CA VAL A 174 19.33 4.97 -4.37
C VAL A 174 20.08 4.45 -3.16
N ASP A 175 19.51 3.45 -2.46
CA ASP A 175 20.14 2.84 -1.29
C ASP A 175 19.84 1.34 -1.24
N VAL A 176 20.73 0.58 -0.60
CA VAL A 176 20.63 -0.87 -0.39
C VAL A 176 20.71 -1.18 1.09
N ALA A 177 19.74 -1.93 1.60
CA ALA A 177 19.69 -2.36 3.00
C ALA A 177 20.83 -3.32 3.31
N GLN A 178 21.74 -2.92 4.19
CA GLN A 178 22.88 -3.75 4.59
C GLN A 178 22.42 -5.10 5.15
N GLY A 179 22.98 -6.20 4.65
CA GLY A 179 22.60 -7.56 5.02
C GLY A 179 21.23 -8.00 4.47
N GLY A 180 20.54 -7.13 3.73
CA GLY A 180 19.26 -7.41 3.08
C GLY A 180 19.40 -8.28 1.81
N PRO A 181 18.26 -8.63 1.19
CA PRO A 181 18.25 -9.43 -0.05
C PRO A 181 19.07 -8.82 -1.18
N ALA A 182 18.90 -7.53 -1.45
CA ALA A 182 19.61 -6.83 -2.51
C ALA A 182 21.12 -6.75 -2.27
N ASP A 183 21.55 -6.50 -1.02
CA ASP A 183 22.97 -6.50 -0.65
C ASP A 183 23.62 -7.87 -0.87
N LYS A 184 22.94 -8.93 -0.43
CA LYS A 184 23.38 -10.32 -0.66
C LYS A 184 23.44 -10.70 -2.14
N ALA A 185 22.55 -10.14 -2.96
CA ALA A 185 22.54 -10.32 -4.41
C ALA A 185 23.60 -9.48 -5.12
N GLY A 186 24.25 -8.53 -4.42
CA GLY A 186 25.26 -7.64 -4.97
C GLY A 186 24.72 -6.44 -5.75
N LEU A 187 23.47 -6.05 -5.51
CA LEU A 187 22.93 -4.76 -5.96
C LEU A 187 23.63 -3.62 -5.22
N LYS A 188 23.74 -2.46 -5.88
CA LYS A 188 24.42 -1.28 -5.34
C LYS A 188 23.64 -0.02 -5.66
N ALA A 189 23.81 1.02 -4.82
CA ALA A 189 23.37 2.36 -5.16
C ALA A 189 23.99 2.78 -6.51
N GLY A 190 23.20 3.43 -7.35
CA GLY A 190 23.54 3.81 -8.72
C GLY A 190 23.19 2.78 -9.79
N ASP A 191 22.80 1.56 -9.44
CA ASP A 191 22.31 0.59 -10.41
C ASP A 191 20.99 1.06 -11.03
N ARG A 192 20.91 1.08 -12.37
CA ARG A 192 19.62 1.24 -13.05
C ARG A 192 19.00 -0.14 -13.28
N ILE A 193 17.85 -0.40 -12.70
CA ILE A 193 17.09 -1.64 -12.93
C ILE A 193 16.51 -1.60 -14.35
N VAL A 194 16.83 -2.58 -15.15
CA VAL A 194 16.43 -2.66 -16.57
C VAL A 194 15.29 -3.64 -16.74
N SER A 195 15.41 -4.83 -16.15
CA SER A 195 14.35 -5.85 -16.20
C SER A 195 14.42 -6.78 -14.99
N ILE A 196 13.27 -7.39 -14.68
CA ILE A 196 13.14 -8.48 -13.71
C ILE A 196 12.45 -9.64 -14.41
N ASP A 197 13.07 -10.82 -14.39
CA ASP A 197 12.62 -12.04 -15.07
C ASP A 197 12.23 -11.80 -16.54
N GLY A 198 12.99 -10.91 -17.21
CA GLY A 198 12.77 -10.52 -18.61
C GLY A 198 11.70 -9.44 -18.82
N THR A 199 10.93 -9.06 -17.79
CA THR A 199 9.96 -7.95 -17.85
C THR A 199 10.70 -6.63 -17.68
N GLU A 200 10.56 -5.72 -18.64
CA GLU A 200 11.20 -4.40 -18.63
C GLU A 200 10.63 -3.52 -17.51
N ILE A 201 11.52 -2.79 -16.83
CA ILE A 201 11.19 -1.83 -15.76
C ILE A 201 11.49 -0.42 -16.28
N ALA A 202 10.47 0.26 -16.78
CA ALA A 202 10.59 1.62 -17.31
C ALA A 202 10.20 2.69 -16.28
N GLN A 203 9.26 2.39 -15.40
CA GLN A 203 8.69 3.32 -14.43
C GLN A 203 8.75 2.76 -13.01
N ARG A 204 8.59 3.64 -12.03
CA ARG A 204 8.59 3.28 -10.60
C ARG A 204 7.53 2.21 -10.27
N ASP A 205 6.34 2.37 -10.83
CA ASP A 205 5.19 1.54 -10.54
C ASP A 205 5.33 0.12 -11.11
N ASP A 206 6.09 -0.04 -12.22
CA ASP A 206 6.40 -1.35 -12.80
C ASP A 206 7.14 -2.24 -11.78
N LEU A 207 8.16 -1.66 -11.10
CA LEU A 207 8.94 -2.40 -10.11
C LEU A 207 8.08 -2.82 -8.91
N GLY A 208 7.33 -1.87 -8.32
CA GLY A 208 6.46 -2.14 -7.18
C GLY A 208 5.40 -3.20 -7.49
N THR A 209 4.70 -3.05 -8.61
CA THR A 209 3.66 -3.97 -9.07
C THR A 209 4.21 -5.37 -9.32
N LEU A 210 5.39 -5.46 -9.97
CA LEU A 210 5.99 -6.76 -10.27
C LEU A 210 6.42 -7.48 -9.00
N ILE A 211 7.05 -6.79 -8.06
CA ILE A 211 7.47 -7.39 -6.78
C ILE A 211 6.27 -7.88 -5.97
N GLN A 212 5.15 -7.15 -5.97
CA GLN A 212 3.92 -7.56 -5.25
C GLN A 212 3.25 -8.82 -5.82
N GLN A 213 3.61 -9.26 -7.04
CA GLN A 213 3.12 -10.52 -7.64
C GLN A 213 3.88 -11.74 -7.12
N HIS A 214 4.96 -11.54 -6.36
CA HIS A 214 5.79 -12.59 -5.79
C HIS A 214 5.58 -12.72 -4.29
N THR A 215 6.17 -13.75 -3.69
CA THR A 215 6.17 -14.00 -2.25
C THR A 215 7.59 -13.96 -1.69
N ALA A 216 7.70 -13.77 -0.38
CA ALA A 216 8.99 -13.92 0.30
C ALA A 216 9.56 -15.33 0.05
N GLY A 217 10.85 -15.40 -0.31
CA GLY A 217 11.54 -16.64 -0.68
C GLY A 217 11.64 -16.88 -2.20
N ASP A 218 10.85 -16.20 -3.03
CA ASP A 218 10.99 -16.30 -4.48
C ASP A 218 12.32 -15.70 -4.94
N THR A 219 12.91 -16.31 -5.97
CA THR A 219 14.20 -15.86 -6.52
C THR A 219 14.00 -15.27 -7.91
N LEU A 220 14.41 -14.01 -8.07
CA LEU A 220 14.25 -13.20 -9.26
C LEU A 220 15.58 -13.00 -9.98
N SER A 221 15.54 -12.97 -11.31
CA SER A 221 16.67 -12.59 -12.16
C SER A 221 16.57 -11.10 -12.50
N ILE A 222 17.44 -10.27 -11.90
CA ILE A 222 17.42 -8.84 -12.06
C ILE A 222 18.54 -8.39 -12.97
N THR A 223 18.21 -7.77 -14.10
CA THR A 223 19.19 -7.15 -14.99
C THR A 223 19.31 -5.66 -14.65
N VAL A 224 20.53 -5.23 -14.38
CA VAL A 224 20.86 -3.82 -14.08
C VAL A 224 21.89 -3.28 -15.07
N ALA A 225 21.85 -1.98 -15.30
CA ALA A 225 22.94 -1.25 -15.94
C ALA A 225 23.78 -0.57 -14.85
N ARG A 226 25.06 -0.95 -14.77
CA ARG A 226 26.06 -0.44 -13.83
C ARG A 226 27.32 -0.05 -14.61
N ASP A 227 27.80 1.18 -14.46
CA ASP A 227 29.00 1.69 -15.13
C ASP A 227 28.99 1.47 -16.66
N GLY A 228 27.82 1.62 -17.28
CA GLY A 228 27.64 1.42 -18.72
C GLY A 228 27.58 -0.04 -19.17
N GLN A 229 27.63 -1.00 -18.27
CA GLN A 229 27.56 -2.43 -18.56
C GLN A 229 26.28 -3.06 -18.01
N MET A 230 25.73 -4.01 -18.77
CA MET A 230 24.61 -4.82 -18.30
C MET A 230 25.11 -5.98 -17.44
N GLN A 231 24.51 -6.13 -16.26
CA GLN A 231 24.81 -7.22 -15.34
C GLN A 231 23.49 -7.86 -14.89
N THR A 232 23.50 -9.18 -14.74
CA THR A 232 22.34 -9.89 -14.20
C THR A 232 22.72 -10.49 -12.85
N VAL A 233 21.90 -10.23 -11.84
CA VAL A 233 22.04 -10.78 -10.48
C VAL A 233 20.82 -11.60 -10.13
N SER A 234 21.02 -12.63 -9.31
CA SER A 234 19.94 -13.44 -8.75
C SER A 234 19.63 -12.94 -7.34
N LEU A 235 18.40 -12.48 -7.10
CA LEU A 235 17.95 -11.95 -5.83
C LEU A 235 16.84 -12.84 -5.28
N THR A 236 17.04 -13.38 -4.06
CA THR A 236 15.97 -14.06 -3.33
C THR A 236 15.26 -13.04 -2.44
N LEU A 237 13.94 -12.85 -2.66
CA LEU A 237 13.13 -11.92 -1.90
C LEU A 237 13.10 -12.31 -0.42
N GLY A 238 13.31 -11.34 0.45
CA GLY A 238 13.06 -11.48 1.88
C GLY A 238 11.62 -11.17 2.23
N GLU A 239 11.33 -11.21 3.53
CA GLU A 239 10.05 -10.80 4.08
C GLU A 239 10.14 -9.39 4.67
N LYS A 240 9.16 -8.54 4.34
CA LYS A 240 9.02 -7.22 4.98
C LYS A 240 8.51 -7.42 6.40
N ASN A 241 9.28 -7.03 7.41
CA ASN A 241 8.95 -7.19 8.83
C ASN A 241 9.32 -5.93 9.63
N THR A 242 9.05 -5.92 10.93
CA THR A 242 9.32 -4.77 11.81
C THR A 242 10.77 -4.33 11.81
N SER A 243 11.73 -5.25 11.72
CA SER A 243 13.16 -4.90 11.66
C SER A 243 13.53 -4.24 10.33
N THR A 244 12.95 -4.67 9.22
CA THR A 244 13.17 -4.04 7.91
C THR A 244 12.53 -2.65 7.85
N ASN A 245 11.38 -2.45 8.49
CA ASN A 245 10.70 -1.15 8.59
C ASN A 245 11.50 -0.17 9.47
N ALA A 246 12.02 -0.62 10.62
CA ALA A 246 12.85 0.21 11.49
C ALA A 246 14.16 0.66 10.80
N GLN A 247 14.77 -0.20 10.01
CA GLN A 247 15.96 0.15 9.21
C GLN A 247 15.65 1.20 8.13
N ALA A 248 14.49 1.11 7.49
CA ALA A 248 14.06 2.09 6.50
C ALA A 248 13.75 3.46 7.14
N ALA A 249 13.08 3.48 8.31
CA ALA A 249 12.76 4.71 9.04
C ALA A 249 14.01 5.43 9.59
N GLN A 250 15.02 4.70 10.08
CA GLN A 250 16.27 5.29 10.56
C GLN A 250 17.10 5.93 9.44
N ARG A 251 16.95 5.49 8.20
CA ARG A 251 17.65 6.02 7.03
C ARG A 251 17.03 7.32 6.55
N SER A 252 15.70 7.37 6.44
CA SER A 252 14.97 8.61 6.08
C SER A 252 15.09 9.73 7.12
N ALA A 253 15.55 9.44 8.34
CA ALA A 253 15.81 10.46 9.37
C ALA A 253 17.24 11.01 9.33
N ASN A 254 18.14 10.40 8.56
CA ASN A 254 19.57 10.79 8.44
C ASN A 254 19.91 11.45 7.10
N ASP A 255 18.95 11.55 6.17
CA ASP A 255 19.01 12.27 4.90
C ASP A 255 18.25 13.63 5.02
#